data_7a15ce8fb065f21948d75c70f3a5a321
#
_entry.id   7a15ce8fb065f21948d75c70f3a5a321
#
_cell.length_a   1.000
_cell.length_b   1.000
_cell.length_c   1.000
_cell.angle_alpha   90.00
_cell.angle_beta   90.00
_cell.angle_gamma   90.00
#
_symmetry.space_group_name_H-M   'P 1'
#
loop_
_entity.id
_entity.type
_entity.pdbx_description
1 polymer ?
#
loop_
_entity_poly.entity_id
_entity_poly.type
_entity_poly.pdbx_seq_one_letter_code
_entity_poly.pdbx_strand_id
1 'polypeptide(L)'
;MATDVAILEAALEQFSLVGIRRTSADDVARRAGVNRATLYRRFGGRERLLAAAYLHEAGRVLEELTRRVPDVPEGSDADFDPAENVVTMFTEAVGLMREHRLLQRMREVDGDLIAHGMTVGATDVLAFAADTLAHRVRELHRWRGTEPPADPMDLGHTVARLIHSLVLTPGGGPDLDSTRSARRYAATVVVPMVLGPSVVEEAAQQPSRNLRRPRS
;
A
#
# COMPACT_ATOMS: atom_id res chain seq x y z
N MET A 1 -11.99 8.44 20.86
CA MET A 1 -11.73 8.47 19.40
C MET A 1 -10.92 9.70 18.99
N ALA A 2 -11.43 10.94 19.07
CA ALA A 2 -10.62 12.13 18.68
C ALA A 2 -9.26 12.24 19.40
N THR A 3 -9.21 11.92 20.69
CA THR A 3 -7.95 11.96 21.47
C THR A 3 -6.96 10.87 21.06
N ASP A 4 -7.44 9.68 20.62
CA ASP A 4 -6.54 8.60 20.20
C ASP A 4 -5.88 8.95 18.87
N VAL A 5 -6.63 9.44 17.90
CA VAL A 5 -6.10 9.93 16.62
C VAL A 5 -5.09 11.03 16.85
N ALA A 6 -5.39 12.02 17.70
CA ALA A 6 -4.44 13.10 18.00
C ALA A 6 -3.12 12.60 18.61
N ILE A 7 -3.17 11.57 19.47
CA ILE A 7 -1.95 10.94 20.03
C ILE A 7 -1.17 10.20 18.94
N LEU A 8 -1.84 9.46 18.06
CA LEU A 8 -1.19 8.73 16.97
C LEU A 8 -0.54 9.68 15.96
N GLU A 9 -1.23 10.75 15.57
CA GLU A 9 -0.68 11.79 14.68
C GLU A 9 0.52 12.50 15.33
N ALA A 10 0.43 12.86 16.61
CA ALA A 10 1.55 13.43 17.34
C ALA A 10 2.76 12.48 17.42
N ALA A 11 2.51 11.18 17.56
CA ALA A 11 3.57 10.17 17.54
C ALA A 11 4.25 10.08 16.17
N LEU A 12 3.46 9.97 15.09
CA LEU A 12 3.98 9.92 13.72
C LEU A 12 4.79 11.16 13.36
N GLU A 13 4.31 12.33 13.77
CA GLU A 13 5.02 13.58 13.55
C GLU A 13 6.36 13.62 14.31
N GLN A 14 6.39 13.18 15.58
CA GLN A 14 7.63 13.07 16.34
C GLN A 14 8.60 12.07 15.72
N PHE A 15 8.13 10.92 15.29
CA PHE A 15 8.94 9.90 14.61
C PHE A 15 9.57 10.47 13.33
N SER A 16 8.82 11.24 12.57
CA SER A 16 9.30 11.87 11.33
C SER A 16 10.31 13.00 11.59
N LEU A 17 10.18 13.73 12.71
CA LEU A 17 11.06 14.86 13.03
C LEU A 17 12.40 14.42 13.63
N VAL A 18 12.36 13.58 14.66
CA VAL A 18 13.54 13.26 15.47
C VAL A 18 13.95 11.78 15.44
N GLY A 19 13.14 10.92 14.83
CA GLY A 19 13.34 9.48 14.80
C GLY A 19 12.64 8.76 15.94
N ILE A 20 12.41 7.46 15.75
CA ILE A 20 11.66 6.61 16.70
C ILE A 20 12.44 6.45 18.01
N ARG A 21 13.75 6.18 17.93
CA ARG A 21 14.59 5.96 19.13
C ARG A 21 14.63 7.18 20.06
N ARG A 22 14.63 8.37 19.48
CA ARG A 22 14.74 9.65 20.21
C ARG A 22 13.38 10.16 20.71
N THR A 23 12.28 9.58 20.28
CA THR A 23 10.93 9.99 20.70
C THR A 23 10.56 9.29 22.01
N SER A 24 10.31 10.09 23.05
CA SER A 24 9.77 9.61 24.32
C SER A 24 8.24 9.68 24.36
N ALA A 25 7.61 8.93 25.27
CA ALA A 25 6.17 9.03 25.52
C ALA A 25 5.77 10.43 26.02
N ASP A 26 6.67 11.13 26.71
CA ASP A 26 6.44 12.48 27.20
C ASP A 26 6.44 13.51 26.05
N ASP A 27 7.28 13.31 25.04
CA ASP A 27 7.30 14.16 23.85
C ASP A 27 6.01 14.03 23.06
N VAL A 28 5.53 12.80 22.90
CA VAL A 28 4.24 12.53 22.23
C VAL A 28 3.08 13.10 23.04
N ALA A 29 3.04 12.88 24.36
CA ALA A 29 1.96 13.38 25.21
C ALA A 29 1.88 14.91 25.18
N ARG A 30 3.04 15.59 25.29
CA ARG A 30 3.15 17.06 25.21
C ARG A 30 2.66 17.56 23.86
N ARG A 31 3.05 16.92 22.77
CA ARG A 31 2.65 17.32 21.41
C ARG A 31 1.16 17.11 21.17
N ALA A 32 0.61 16.00 21.68
CA ALA A 32 -0.82 15.67 21.58
C ALA A 32 -1.70 16.50 22.52
N GLY A 33 -1.11 17.36 23.39
CA GLY A 33 -1.87 18.13 24.38
C GLY A 33 -2.51 17.28 25.48
N VAL A 34 -1.95 16.10 25.77
CA VAL A 34 -2.44 15.20 26.83
C VAL A 34 -1.37 14.97 27.91
N ASN A 35 -1.77 14.50 29.08
CA ASN A 35 -0.81 14.07 30.07
C ASN A 35 -0.31 12.64 29.82
N ARG A 36 0.87 12.31 30.32
CA ARG A 36 1.50 10.99 30.20
C ARG A 36 0.60 9.85 30.68
N ALA A 37 -0.15 10.04 31.77
CA ALA A 37 -1.04 9.02 32.30
C ALA A 37 -2.17 8.68 31.33
N THR A 38 -2.69 9.66 30.60
CA THR A 38 -3.68 9.46 29.54
C THR A 38 -3.12 8.61 28.38
N LEU A 39 -1.91 8.91 27.93
CA LEU A 39 -1.23 8.13 26.91
C LEU A 39 -1.04 6.67 27.34
N TYR A 40 -0.52 6.43 28.54
CA TYR A 40 -0.30 5.07 29.05
C TYR A 40 -1.61 4.32 29.30
N ARG A 41 -2.67 4.98 29.77
CA ARG A 41 -3.97 4.35 29.95
C ARG A 41 -4.57 3.90 28.61
N ARG A 42 -4.33 4.64 27.52
CA ARG A 42 -4.91 4.35 26.21
C ARG A 42 -4.12 3.32 25.42
N PHE A 43 -2.81 3.43 25.44
CA PHE A 43 -1.95 2.58 24.61
C PHE A 43 -1.12 1.55 25.41
N GLY A 44 -1.09 1.65 26.75
CA GLY A 44 -0.40 0.71 27.61
C GLY A 44 1.12 0.82 27.60
N GLY A 45 1.71 1.65 26.73
CA GLY A 45 3.14 1.89 26.65
C GLY A 45 3.66 2.21 25.26
N ARG A 46 4.97 2.45 25.17
CA ARG A 46 5.64 2.95 23.95
C ARG A 46 5.54 1.98 22.77
N GLU A 47 5.72 0.69 23.00
CA GLU A 47 5.70 -0.32 21.93
C GLU A 47 4.31 -0.46 21.30
N ARG A 48 3.26 -0.48 22.14
CA ARG A 48 1.87 -0.54 21.66
C ARG A 48 1.47 0.76 20.97
N LEU A 49 1.96 1.91 21.45
CA LEU A 49 1.76 3.20 20.78
C LEU A 49 2.41 3.18 19.38
N LEU A 50 3.64 2.67 19.28
CA LEU A 50 4.34 2.56 18.01
C LEU A 50 3.60 1.67 17.01
N ALA A 51 3.16 0.49 17.45
CA ALA A 51 2.38 -0.44 16.62
C ALA A 51 1.05 0.20 16.16
N ALA A 52 0.33 0.86 17.08
CA ALA A 52 -0.91 1.56 16.76
C ALA A 52 -0.70 2.73 15.79
N ALA A 53 0.41 3.49 15.94
CA ALA A 53 0.76 4.57 15.04
C ALA A 53 1.08 4.06 13.63
N TYR A 54 1.80 2.95 13.51
CA TYR A 54 2.07 2.33 12.20
C TYR A 54 0.79 1.83 11.52
N LEU A 55 -0.10 1.19 12.27
CA LEU A 55 -1.35 0.71 11.71
C LEU A 55 -2.26 1.87 11.28
N HIS A 56 -2.29 2.95 12.06
CA HIS A 56 -3.01 4.17 11.70
C HIS A 56 -2.47 4.79 10.41
N GLU A 57 -1.13 4.89 10.28
CA GLU A 57 -0.51 5.43 9.08
C GLU A 57 -0.70 4.52 7.86
N ALA A 58 -0.64 3.20 8.05
CA ALA A 58 -0.97 2.24 6.99
C ALA A 58 -2.41 2.43 6.49
N GLY A 59 -3.37 2.66 7.40
CA GLY A 59 -4.75 3.00 7.03
C GLY A 59 -4.82 4.24 6.14
N ARG A 60 -4.12 5.32 6.50
CA ARG A 60 -4.07 6.55 5.70
C ARG A 60 -3.45 6.33 4.31
N VAL A 61 -2.38 5.55 4.23
CA VAL A 61 -1.75 5.21 2.94
C VAL A 61 -2.69 4.39 2.06
N LEU A 62 -3.41 3.42 2.64
CA LEU A 62 -4.36 2.60 1.89
C LEU A 62 -5.60 3.39 1.46
N GLU A 63 -6.11 4.30 2.28
CA GLU A 63 -7.17 5.23 1.91
C GLU A 63 -6.73 6.14 0.75
N GLU A 64 -5.50 6.67 0.80
CA GLU A 64 -4.93 7.46 -0.29
C GLU A 64 -4.78 6.64 -1.56
N LEU A 65 -4.29 5.39 -1.45
CA LEU A 65 -4.17 4.48 -2.57
C LEU A 65 -5.54 4.22 -3.22
N THR A 66 -6.55 3.92 -2.41
CA THR A 66 -7.92 3.66 -2.90
C THR A 66 -8.49 4.88 -3.62
N ARG A 67 -8.22 6.10 -3.15
CA ARG A 67 -8.66 7.33 -3.82
C ARG A 67 -7.99 7.59 -5.18
N ARG A 68 -6.75 7.11 -5.37
CA ARG A 68 -5.99 7.28 -6.61
C ARG A 68 -6.32 6.25 -7.68
N VAL A 69 -6.86 5.12 -7.26
CA VAL A 69 -7.19 4.02 -8.18
C VAL A 69 -8.69 4.09 -8.52
N PRO A 70 -9.05 4.03 -9.80
CA PRO A 70 -10.47 4.01 -10.19
C PRO A 70 -11.23 2.87 -9.50
N ASP A 71 -12.45 3.15 -9.07
CA ASP A 71 -13.33 2.12 -8.53
C ASP A 71 -13.70 1.09 -9.61
N VAL A 72 -13.96 -0.13 -9.19
CA VAL A 72 -14.53 -1.16 -10.08
C VAL A 72 -16.02 -0.83 -10.24
N PRO A 73 -16.50 -0.60 -11.47
CA PRO A 73 -17.89 -0.22 -11.68
C PRO A 73 -18.87 -1.35 -11.31
N GLU A 74 -20.06 -0.99 -10.82
CA GLU A 74 -21.09 -1.97 -10.43
C GLU A 74 -21.73 -2.69 -11.62
N GLY A 75 -21.57 -2.18 -12.84
CA GLY A 75 -22.16 -2.71 -14.06
C GLY A 75 -21.15 -2.89 -15.19
N SER A 76 -21.66 -3.23 -16.37
CA SER A 76 -20.83 -3.29 -17.57
C SER A 76 -20.42 -1.87 -17.98
N ASP A 77 -19.16 -1.58 -17.91
CA ASP A 77 -18.52 -0.36 -18.39
C ASP A 77 -17.50 -0.74 -19.46
N ALA A 78 -17.75 -0.32 -20.70
CA ALA A 78 -16.89 -0.66 -21.83
C ALA A 78 -15.52 0.02 -21.79
N ASP A 79 -15.38 1.08 -21.00
CA ASP A 79 -14.14 1.85 -20.85
C ASP A 79 -13.29 1.38 -19.65
N PHE A 80 -13.85 0.53 -18.78
CA PHE A 80 -13.11 0.00 -17.63
C PHE A 80 -12.20 -1.17 -18.05
N ASP A 81 -10.90 -1.02 -17.79
CA ASP A 81 -9.89 -2.06 -18.02
C ASP A 81 -9.38 -2.62 -16.67
N PRO A 82 -9.74 -3.89 -16.34
CA PRO A 82 -9.26 -4.54 -15.13
C PRO A 82 -7.73 -4.68 -15.05
N ALA A 83 -7.05 -4.88 -16.18
CA ALA A 83 -5.60 -4.99 -16.20
C ALA A 83 -4.95 -3.64 -15.88
N GLU A 84 -5.48 -2.56 -16.46
CA GLU A 84 -5.03 -1.20 -16.15
C GLU A 84 -5.31 -0.82 -14.69
N ASN A 85 -6.43 -1.28 -14.11
CA ASN A 85 -6.74 -1.08 -12.69
C ASN A 85 -5.68 -1.73 -11.78
N VAL A 86 -5.29 -2.98 -12.07
CA VAL A 86 -4.21 -3.68 -11.34
C VAL A 86 -2.86 -2.97 -11.52
N VAL A 87 -2.53 -2.54 -12.75
CA VAL A 87 -1.30 -1.77 -13.03
C VAL A 87 -1.27 -0.49 -12.23
N THR A 88 -2.36 0.27 -12.22
CA THR A 88 -2.48 1.52 -11.47
C THR A 88 -2.37 1.28 -9.97
N MET A 89 -3.09 0.30 -9.43
CA MET A 89 -3.02 -0.08 -8.01
C MET A 89 -1.58 -0.37 -7.57
N PHE A 90 -0.86 -1.19 -8.33
CA PHE A 90 0.51 -1.56 -8.01
C PHE A 90 1.46 -0.37 -8.10
N THR A 91 1.38 0.42 -9.17
CA THR A 91 2.29 1.55 -9.39
C THR A 91 2.08 2.68 -8.38
N GLU A 92 0.83 3.00 -8.06
CA GLU A 92 0.49 3.97 -7.01
C GLU A 92 0.93 3.49 -5.63
N ALA A 93 0.74 2.20 -5.30
CA ALA A 93 1.20 1.64 -4.03
C ALA A 93 2.72 1.76 -3.87
N VAL A 94 3.48 1.39 -4.90
CA VAL A 94 4.95 1.52 -4.89
C VAL A 94 5.37 2.99 -4.80
N GLY A 95 4.73 3.89 -5.54
CA GLY A 95 4.99 5.32 -5.52
C GLY A 95 4.75 5.92 -4.13
N LEU A 96 3.56 5.72 -3.57
CA LEU A 96 3.19 6.19 -2.23
C LEU A 96 4.18 5.71 -1.15
N MET A 97 4.55 4.43 -1.19
CA MET A 97 5.50 3.87 -0.21
C MET A 97 6.92 4.44 -0.38
N ARG A 98 7.36 4.71 -1.60
CA ARG A 98 8.69 5.29 -1.87
C ARG A 98 8.78 6.75 -1.45
N GLU A 99 7.73 7.51 -1.67
CA GLU A 99 7.63 8.93 -1.31
C GLU A 99 7.27 9.16 0.15
N HIS A 100 6.96 8.09 0.89
CA HIS A 100 6.47 8.19 2.26
C HIS A 100 7.53 8.74 3.21
N ARG A 101 7.29 9.95 3.74
CA ARG A 101 8.26 10.71 4.55
C ARG A 101 8.76 9.96 5.77
N LEU A 102 7.87 9.25 6.48
CA LEU A 102 8.25 8.48 7.66
C LEU A 102 9.21 7.33 7.27
N LEU A 103 8.92 6.59 6.18
CA LEU A 103 9.80 5.53 5.70
C LEU A 103 11.17 6.06 5.26
N GLN A 104 11.19 7.18 4.55
CA GLN A 104 12.45 7.84 4.17
C GLN A 104 13.25 8.23 5.41
N ARG A 105 12.61 8.87 6.39
CA ARG A 105 13.27 9.28 7.62
C ARG A 105 13.79 8.12 8.44
N MET A 106 12.99 7.05 8.55
CA MET A 106 13.42 5.83 9.25
C MET A 106 14.68 5.22 8.61
N ARG A 107 14.76 5.20 7.27
CA ARG A 107 15.98 4.73 6.56
C ARG A 107 17.21 5.55 6.91
N GLU A 108 17.08 6.86 7.05
CA GLU A 108 18.21 7.75 7.34
C GLU A 108 18.70 7.66 8.80
N VAL A 109 17.80 7.48 9.76
CA VAL A 109 18.10 7.68 11.19
C VAL A 109 18.07 6.41 12.01
N ASP A 110 17.18 5.48 11.69
CA ASP A 110 16.85 4.32 12.49
C ASP A 110 16.97 3.00 11.71
N GLY A 111 17.96 2.85 10.82
CA GLY A 111 18.13 1.74 9.90
C GLY A 111 17.95 0.34 10.51
N ASP A 112 18.49 0.11 11.73
CA ASP A 112 18.31 -1.19 12.44
C ASP A 112 16.88 -1.40 12.93
N LEU A 113 16.15 -0.32 13.29
CA LEU A 113 14.75 -0.40 13.69
C LEU A 113 13.83 -0.67 12.50
N ILE A 114 14.20 -0.20 11.31
CA ILE A 114 13.50 -0.59 10.08
C ILE A 114 13.59 -2.09 9.88
N ALA A 115 14.78 -2.66 9.99
CA ALA A 115 14.95 -4.10 9.81
C ALA A 115 14.02 -4.90 10.74
N HIS A 116 13.88 -4.50 12.00
CA HIS A 116 12.99 -5.17 12.94
C HIS A 116 11.51 -4.79 12.77
N GLY A 117 11.20 -3.50 12.71
CA GLY A 117 9.82 -2.99 12.67
C GLY A 117 9.10 -3.31 11.37
N MET A 118 9.83 -3.28 10.26
CA MET A 118 9.30 -3.60 8.94
C MET A 118 9.41 -5.09 8.56
N THR A 119 10.02 -5.92 9.39
CA THR A 119 10.00 -7.38 9.22
C THR A 119 9.07 -8.04 10.22
N VAL A 120 9.49 -8.16 11.47
CA VAL A 120 8.72 -8.82 12.53
C VAL A 120 7.50 -7.99 12.96
N GLY A 121 7.65 -6.66 13.05
CA GLY A 121 6.59 -5.73 13.45
C GLY A 121 5.58 -5.37 12.36
N ALA A 122 5.79 -5.80 11.11
CA ALA A 122 4.91 -5.44 9.99
C ALA A 122 3.70 -6.37 9.83
N THR A 123 3.52 -7.37 10.68
CA THR A 123 2.50 -8.41 10.52
C THR A 123 1.08 -7.81 10.37
N ASP A 124 0.69 -6.92 11.29
CA ASP A 124 -0.67 -6.34 11.27
C ASP A 124 -0.88 -5.39 10.08
N VAL A 125 0.16 -4.63 9.71
CA VAL A 125 0.14 -3.74 8.55
C VAL A 125 0.01 -4.54 7.25
N LEU A 126 0.78 -5.62 7.12
CA LEU A 126 0.70 -6.51 5.95
C LEU A 126 -0.63 -7.26 5.88
N ALA A 127 -1.20 -7.68 7.01
CA ALA A 127 -2.51 -8.30 7.03
C ALA A 127 -3.61 -7.31 6.59
N PHE A 128 -3.55 -6.08 7.07
CA PHE A 128 -4.49 -5.04 6.68
C PHE A 128 -4.38 -4.67 5.19
N ALA A 129 -3.15 -4.54 4.67
CA ALA A 129 -2.91 -4.32 3.24
C ALA A 129 -3.40 -5.51 2.40
N ALA A 130 -3.17 -6.75 2.86
CA ALA A 130 -3.62 -7.94 2.17
C ALA A 130 -5.16 -8.02 2.08
N ASP A 131 -5.88 -7.67 3.15
CA ASP A 131 -7.34 -7.63 3.15
C ASP A 131 -7.89 -6.63 2.13
N THR A 132 -7.32 -5.42 2.07
CA THR A 132 -7.67 -4.39 1.09
C THR A 132 -7.45 -4.88 -0.35
N LEU A 133 -6.29 -5.51 -0.61
CA LEU A 133 -5.97 -6.06 -1.94
C LEU A 133 -6.86 -7.25 -2.30
N ALA A 134 -7.13 -8.14 -1.34
CA ALA A 134 -8.05 -9.28 -1.53
C ALA A 134 -9.47 -8.82 -1.87
N HIS A 135 -9.93 -7.73 -1.25
CA HIS A 135 -11.21 -7.11 -1.58
C HIS A 135 -11.23 -6.66 -3.05
N ARG A 136 -10.20 -5.95 -3.49
CA ARG A 136 -10.06 -5.50 -4.89
C ARG A 136 -10.01 -6.67 -5.88
N VAL A 137 -9.30 -7.76 -5.55
CA VAL A 137 -9.28 -8.98 -6.38
C VAL A 137 -10.70 -9.54 -6.57
N ARG A 138 -11.48 -9.62 -5.47
CA ARG A 138 -12.87 -10.10 -5.55
C ARG A 138 -13.76 -9.20 -6.40
N GLU A 139 -13.61 -7.88 -6.29
CA GLU A 139 -14.36 -6.91 -7.11
C GLU A 139 -14.05 -7.08 -8.60
N LEU A 140 -12.76 -7.12 -8.97
CA LEU A 140 -12.32 -7.29 -10.36
C LEU A 140 -12.85 -8.58 -10.98
N HIS A 141 -12.77 -9.70 -10.26
CA HIS A 141 -13.26 -10.99 -10.75
C HIS A 141 -14.79 -11.06 -10.82
N ARG A 142 -15.49 -10.44 -9.86
CA ARG A 142 -16.94 -10.29 -9.92
C ARG A 142 -17.36 -9.48 -11.16
N TRP A 143 -16.68 -8.38 -11.42
CA TRP A 143 -16.94 -7.56 -12.60
C TRP A 143 -16.69 -8.31 -13.92
N ARG A 144 -15.61 -9.11 -13.98
CA ARG A 144 -15.27 -9.94 -15.14
C ARG A 144 -16.18 -11.17 -15.29
N GLY A 145 -16.93 -11.56 -14.29
CA GLY A 145 -17.67 -12.82 -14.26
C GLY A 145 -16.76 -14.04 -14.27
N THR A 146 -15.57 -13.96 -13.66
CA THR A 146 -14.55 -15.01 -13.64
C THR A 146 -14.20 -15.40 -12.21
N GLU A 147 -13.58 -16.56 -12.02
CA GLU A 147 -13.00 -16.97 -10.74
C GLU A 147 -11.54 -16.50 -10.64
N PRO A 148 -11.07 -16.07 -9.45
CA PRO A 148 -9.67 -15.78 -9.22
C PRO A 148 -8.78 -17.01 -9.43
N PRO A 149 -7.53 -16.84 -9.90
CA PRO A 149 -6.60 -17.96 -10.14
C PRO A 149 -6.14 -18.65 -8.85
N ALA A 150 -6.33 -18.03 -7.70
CA ALA A 150 -6.06 -18.57 -6.36
C ALA A 150 -6.98 -17.88 -5.33
N ASP A 151 -6.92 -18.30 -4.07
CA ASP A 151 -7.65 -17.63 -2.99
C ASP A 151 -7.33 -16.12 -2.97
N PRO A 152 -8.34 -15.24 -3.00
CA PRO A 152 -8.12 -13.79 -3.00
C PRO A 152 -7.28 -13.28 -1.84
N MET A 153 -7.36 -13.91 -0.66
CA MET A 153 -6.57 -13.54 0.49
C MET A 153 -5.09 -13.91 0.28
N ASP A 154 -4.80 -15.09 -0.29
CA ASP A 154 -3.44 -15.51 -0.63
C ASP A 154 -2.83 -14.58 -1.69
N LEU A 155 -3.61 -14.18 -2.70
CA LEU A 155 -3.20 -13.18 -3.69
C LEU A 155 -2.92 -11.82 -3.02
N GLY A 156 -3.81 -11.36 -2.13
CA GLY A 156 -3.64 -10.14 -1.37
C GLY A 156 -2.36 -10.14 -0.54
N HIS A 157 -2.11 -11.21 0.21
CA HIS A 157 -0.88 -11.39 0.97
C HIS A 157 0.36 -11.42 0.07
N THR A 158 0.29 -12.09 -1.08
CA THR A 158 1.42 -12.17 -2.01
C THR A 158 1.77 -10.81 -2.58
N VAL A 159 0.77 -10.05 -3.06
CA VAL A 159 0.98 -8.70 -3.60
C VAL A 159 1.46 -7.72 -2.53
N ALA A 160 0.87 -7.75 -1.32
CA ALA A 160 1.31 -6.91 -0.21
C ALA A 160 2.78 -7.17 0.15
N ARG A 161 3.18 -8.43 0.26
CA ARG A 161 4.58 -8.82 0.52
C ARG A 161 5.52 -8.46 -0.61
N LEU A 162 5.07 -8.60 -1.86
CA LEU A 162 5.86 -8.20 -3.04
C LEU A 162 6.15 -6.70 -3.00
N ILE A 163 5.12 -5.86 -2.84
CA ILE A 163 5.29 -4.40 -2.73
C ILE A 163 6.21 -4.05 -1.56
N HIS A 164 5.96 -4.64 -0.40
CA HIS A 164 6.76 -4.43 0.80
C HIS A 164 8.24 -4.79 0.57
N SER A 165 8.54 -5.95 -0.02
CA SER A 165 9.91 -6.38 -0.34
C SER A 165 10.60 -5.42 -1.30
N LEU A 166 9.92 -5.03 -2.38
CA LEU A 166 10.45 -4.11 -3.41
C LEU A 166 10.75 -2.71 -2.85
N VAL A 167 9.97 -2.27 -1.88
CA VAL A 167 10.19 -0.98 -1.20
C VAL A 167 11.33 -1.06 -0.20
N LEU A 168 11.44 -2.16 0.55
CA LEU A 168 12.48 -2.33 1.55
C LEU A 168 13.88 -2.55 0.96
N THR A 169 13.95 -3.23 -0.18
CA THR A 169 15.20 -3.62 -0.82
C THR A 169 15.28 -3.08 -2.26
N PRO A 170 15.40 -1.76 -2.42
CA PRO A 170 15.29 -1.12 -3.75
C PRO A 170 16.42 -1.50 -4.72
N GLY A 171 17.56 -1.99 -4.22
CA GLY A 171 18.71 -2.34 -5.07
C GLY A 171 18.79 -3.80 -5.53
N GLY A 172 17.87 -4.67 -5.12
CA GLY A 172 17.98 -6.12 -5.33
C GLY A 172 16.95 -6.75 -6.26
N GLY A 173 16.13 -5.95 -6.98
CA GLY A 173 14.99 -6.46 -7.72
C GLY A 173 14.78 -5.81 -9.07
N PRO A 174 13.57 -5.92 -9.62
CA PRO A 174 13.26 -5.24 -10.88
C PRO A 174 13.44 -3.74 -10.74
N ASP A 175 13.93 -3.12 -11.81
CA ASP A 175 13.97 -1.66 -11.88
C ASP A 175 12.55 -1.09 -11.87
N LEU A 176 12.22 -0.39 -10.80
CA LEU A 176 10.95 0.32 -10.61
C LEU A 176 11.16 1.84 -10.47
N ASP A 177 12.35 2.35 -10.83
CA ASP A 177 12.72 3.76 -10.61
C ASP A 177 11.96 4.72 -11.52
N SER A 178 11.49 4.23 -12.66
CA SER A 178 10.61 4.99 -13.54
C SER A 178 9.17 4.46 -13.51
N THR A 179 8.19 5.33 -13.69
CA THR A 179 6.78 4.94 -13.86
C THR A 179 6.62 3.93 -15.00
N ARG A 180 7.39 4.07 -16.08
CA ARG A 180 7.36 3.16 -17.23
C ARG A 180 7.80 1.74 -16.85
N SER A 181 8.90 1.60 -16.12
CA SER A 181 9.41 0.29 -15.71
C SER A 181 8.50 -0.36 -14.66
N ALA A 182 7.96 0.42 -13.71
CA ALA A 182 7.00 -0.06 -12.74
C ALA A 182 5.70 -0.56 -13.41
N ARG A 183 5.15 0.20 -14.36
CA ARG A 183 3.96 -0.21 -15.13
C ARG A 183 4.20 -1.47 -15.94
N ARG A 184 5.36 -1.56 -16.63
CA ARG A 184 5.74 -2.77 -17.37
C ARG A 184 5.81 -3.99 -16.44
N TYR A 185 6.46 -3.86 -15.29
CA TYR A 185 6.54 -4.95 -14.31
C TYR A 185 5.15 -5.36 -13.81
N ALA A 186 4.31 -4.39 -13.46
CA ALA A 186 2.94 -4.67 -13.05
C ALA A 186 2.16 -5.43 -14.15
N ALA A 187 2.23 -4.98 -15.40
CA ALA A 187 1.53 -5.60 -16.51
C ALA A 187 2.01 -7.04 -16.82
N THR A 188 3.32 -7.29 -16.69
CA THR A 188 3.89 -8.60 -17.08
C THR A 188 3.95 -9.61 -15.93
N VAL A 189 3.93 -9.17 -14.68
CA VAL A 189 4.08 -10.03 -13.49
C VAL A 189 2.84 -10.01 -12.62
N VAL A 190 2.36 -8.80 -12.24
CA VAL A 190 1.27 -8.68 -11.25
C VAL A 190 -0.09 -8.95 -11.89
N VAL A 191 -0.35 -8.43 -13.08
CA VAL A 191 -1.61 -8.64 -13.79
C VAL A 191 -1.91 -10.13 -14.02
N PRO A 192 -1.01 -10.96 -14.62
CA PRO A 192 -1.28 -12.38 -14.79
C PRO A 192 -1.40 -13.14 -13.47
N MET A 193 -0.70 -12.70 -12.42
CA MET A 193 -0.81 -13.30 -11.09
C MET A 193 -2.20 -13.03 -10.46
N VAL A 194 -2.74 -11.82 -10.64
CA VAL A 194 -4.00 -11.40 -10.02
C VAL A 194 -5.21 -11.80 -10.86
N LEU A 195 -5.16 -11.60 -12.18
CA LEU A 195 -6.30 -11.80 -13.08
C LEU A 195 -6.28 -13.14 -13.85
N GLY A 196 -5.20 -13.91 -13.73
CA GLY A 196 -4.98 -15.14 -14.47
C GLY A 196 -4.24 -14.91 -15.80
N PRO A 197 -3.61 -15.96 -16.37
CA PRO A 197 -2.78 -15.85 -17.58
C PRO A 197 -3.57 -15.51 -18.86
N SER A 198 -4.85 -15.83 -18.93
CA SER A 198 -5.72 -15.56 -20.09
C SER A 198 -5.84 -14.08 -20.43
N VAL A 199 -5.66 -13.17 -19.47
CA VAL A 199 -5.75 -11.71 -19.69
C VAL A 199 -4.63 -11.22 -20.62
N VAL A 200 -3.46 -11.85 -20.56
CA VAL A 200 -2.33 -11.50 -21.44
C VAL A 200 -2.59 -11.96 -22.88
N GLU A 201 -3.25 -13.09 -23.04
CA GLU A 201 -3.64 -13.65 -24.35
C GLU A 201 -4.77 -12.85 -25.00
N GLU A 202 -5.77 -12.42 -24.23
CA GLU A 202 -6.85 -11.56 -24.67
C GLU A 202 -6.35 -10.18 -25.13
N ALA A 203 -5.43 -9.57 -24.39
CA ALA A 203 -4.81 -8.30 -24.77
C ALA A 203 -3.95 -8.40 -26.03
N ALA A 204 -3.29 -9.54 -26.25
CA ALA A 204 -2.50 -9.80 -27.46
C ALA A 204 -3.38 -10.06 -28.70
N GLN A 205 -4.63 -10.50 -28.52
CA GLN A 205 -5.58 -10.81 -29.59
C GLN A 205 -6.49 -9.65 -29.98
N GLN A 206 -6.51 -8.53 -29.21
CA GLN A 206 -7.23 -7.31 -29.58
C GLN A 206 -6.38 -6.48 -30.54
N PRO A 207 -6.65 -6.49 -31.87
CA PRO A 207 -5.95 -5.60 -32.78
C PRO A 207 -6.34 -4.15 -32.47
N SER A 208 -5.31 -3.29 -32.44
CA SER A 208 -5.34 -1.85 -32.16
C SER A 208 -6.59 -1.15 -32.72
N ARG A 209 -7.60 -0.94 -31.92
CA ARG A 209 -8.88 -0.32 -32.30
C ARG A 209 -8.82 1.19 -32.40
N ASN A 210 -7.62 1.81 -32.36
CA ASN A 210 -7.44 3.26 -32.41
C ASN A 210 -6.48 3.70 -33.53
N LEU A 211 -6.91 3.59 -34.77
CA LEU A 211 -6.40 4.43 -35.88
C LEU A 211 -7.53 4.70 -36.88
N ARG A 212 -8.64 5.30 -36.44
CA ARG A 212 -9.49 6.04 -37.37
C ARG A 212 -9.05 7.49 -37.31
N ARG A 213 -8.18 7.88 -38.27
CA ARG A 213 -7.97 9.29 -38.66
C ARG A 213 -9.30 9.85 -39.17
N PRO A 214 -9.68 11.09 -38.82
CA PRO A 214 -10.74 11.77 -39.50
C PRO A 214 -10.25 12.05 -40.92
N ARG A 215 -11.03 11.64 -41.91
CA ARG A 215 -10.89 12.08 -43.27
C ARG A 215 -11.45 13.50 -43.39
N SER A 216 -10.63 14.35 -43.95
CA SER A 216 -10.90 15.72 -44.44
C SER A 216 -12.32 15.98 -44.97
#